data_1630065a63bbfdfe305d8faffbdfa7eb
#
_entry.id   1630065a63bbfdfe305d8faffbdfa7eb
#
_cell.length_a   1.000
_cell.length_b   1.000
_cell.length_c   1.000
_cell.angle_alpha   90.00
_cell.angle_beta   90.00
_cell.angle_gamma   90.00
#
_symmetry.space_group_name_H-M   'P 1'
#
loop_
_entity.id
_entity.type
_entity.pdbx_description
1 polymer ?
#
loop_
_entity_poly.entity_id
_entity_poly.type
_entity_poly.pdbx_seq_one_letter_code
_entity_poly.pdbx_strand_id
1 'polypeptide(L)'
;MFTGIIEATGKIALLQKKQGDLAIRIQSADLDMEDVKLGDSIATNGVCLTVVDKHIDGFSADLSNETIGLTGFAHYALGQTVNIEKAMQPVSRLGGHLVSGHVDGIATITSITANARATEYWLTTEESLMKYIPYKGSVCIDGISLTVNAVEGNKFKLTIVPHTSE
;
A
#
# COMPACT_ATOMS: atom_id res chain seq x y z
N MET A 1 -1.88 1.13 12.57
CA MET A 1 -3.12 1.58 11.89
C MET A 1 -2.81 2.77 11.01
N PHE A 2 -3.45 2.84 9.84
CA PHE A 2 -3.23 3.80 8.77
C PHE A 2 -4.57 4.35 8.30
N THR A 3 -4.54 5.34 7.41
CA THR A 3 -5.75 5.99 6.88
C THR A 3 -5.99 5.67 5.40
N GLY A 4 -4.97 5.17 4.70
CA GLY A 4 -4.97 5.00 3.25
C GLY A 4 -4.78 6.32 2.50
N ILE A 5 -4.19 7.32 3.15
CA ILE A 5 -3.78 8.58 2.52
C ILE A 5 -2.26 8.58 2.44
N ILE A 6 -1.75 8.51 1.23
CA ILE A 6 -0.31 8.44 0.99
C ILE A 6 0.36 9.76 1.39
N GLU A 7 1.40 9.67 2.21
CA GLU A 7 2.18 10.83 2.65
C GLU A 7 3.34 11.13 1.71
N ALA A 8 3.97 10.09 1.17
CA ALA A 8 5.11 10.20 0.26
C ALA A 8 5.22 8.98 -0.65
N THR A 9 6.02 9.09 -1.68
CA THR A 9 6.51 7.93 -2.42
C THR A 9 7.97 7.66 -2.08
N GLY A 10 8.38 6.40 -2.23
CA GLY A 10 9.76 6.00 -2.03
C GLY A 10 10.21 4.99 -3.07
N LYS A 11 11.47 4.63 -3.01
CA LYS A 11 12.06 3.60 -3.86
C LYS A 11 12.64 2.47 -3.02
N ILE A 12 12.50 1.26 -3.51
CA ILE A 12 13.16 0.11 -2.93
C ILE A 12 14.66 0.20 -3.22
N ALA A 13 15.45 0.54 -2.19
CA ALA A 13 16.89 0.73 -2.29
C ALA A 13 17.68 -0.56 -2.02
N LEU A 14 17.07 -1.52 -1.28
CA LEU A 14 17.66 -2.82 -0.99
C LEU A 14 16.57 -3.88 -0.91
N LEU A 15 16.85 -5.06 -1.47
CA LEU A 15 16.12 -6.31 -1.27
C LEU A 15 17.15 -7.40 -1.04
N GLN A 16 17.22 -7.94 0.16
CA GLN A 16 18.21 -8.95 0.52
C GLN A 16 17.56 -10.11 1.26
N LYS A 17 17.66 -11.32 0.72
CA LYS A 17 17.24 -12.53 1.44
C LYS A 17 18.14 -12.76 2.66
N LYS A 18 17.54 -12.98 3.83
CA LYS A 18 18.22 -13.16 5.10
C LYS A 18 17.58 -14.33 5.86
N GLN A 19 18.23 -15.49 5.88
CA GLN A 19 17.81 -16.67 6.67
C GLN A 19 16.33 -17.09 6.51
N GLY A 20 15.76 -16.87 5.31
CA GLY A 20 14.36 -17.18 5.03
C GLY A 20 13.45 -15.95 4.97
N ASP A 21 13.84 -14.85 5.57
CA ASP A 21 13.15 -13.55 5.51
C ASP A 21 13.71 -12.66 4.40
N LEU A 22 13.07 -11.51 4.16
CA LEU A 22 13.52 -10.51 3.22
C LEU A 22 13.80 -9.20 3.98
N ALA A 23 15.05 -8.77 4.02
CA ALA A 23 15.40 -7.43 4.45
C ALA A 23 15.17 -6.44 3.30
N ILE A 24 14.47 -5.34 3.59
CA ILE A 24 14.17 -4.28 2.64
C ILE A 24 14.66 -2.94 3.19
N ARG A 25 15.17 -2.08 2.30
CA ARG A 25 15.36 -0.65 2.59
C ARG A 25 14.51 0.17 1.63
N ILE A 26 13.73 1.09 2.17
CA ILE A 26 12.97 2.08 1.44
C ILE A 26 13.67 3.43 1.60
N GLN A 27 13.90 4.09 0.46
CA GLN A 27 14.44 5.44 0.40
C GLN A 27 13.35 6.38 -0.10
N SER A 28 13.13 7.49 0.59
CA SER A 28 12.21 8.55 0.22
C SER A 28 12.80 9.90 0.61
N ALA A 29 12.80 10.84 -0.33
CA ALA A 29 13.25 12.20 -0.07
C ALA A 29 12.15 13.06 0.59
N ASP A 30 10.89 12.65 0.41
CA ASP A 30 9.73 13.46 0.78
C ASP A 30 9.09 13.00 2.10
N LEU A 31 9.45 11.80 2.62
CA LEU A 31 8.95 11.32 3.90
C LEU A 31 9.72 12.00 5.04
N ASP A 32 9.00 12.74 5.87
CA ASP A 32 9.57 13.27 7.10
C ASP A 32 9.90 12.14 8.08
N MET A 33 11.18 11.92 8.31
CA MET A 33 11.71 10.89 9.21
C MET A 33 12.00 11.41 10.63
N GLU A 34 11.76 12.69 10.93
CA GLU A 34 12.19 13.28 12.21
C GLU A 34 11.55 12.60 13.41
N ASP A 35 10.24 12.37 13.36
CA ASP A 35 9.45 11.78 14.45
C ASP A 35 9.48 10.23 14.47
N VAL A 36 10.00 9.58 13.42
CA VAL A 36 10.05 8.11 13.31
C VAL A 36 11.07 7.51 14.27
N LYS A 37 10.69 6.43 14.94
CA LYS A 37 11.53 5.67 15.87
C LYS A 37 11.62 4.20 15.47
N LEU A 38 12.64 3.51 15.94
CA LEU A 38 12.72 2.05 15.83
C LEU A 38 11.50 1.42 16.49
N GLY A 39 10.89 0.46 15.81
CA GLY A 39 9.66 -0.21 16.24
C GLY A 39 8.38 0.47 15.75
N ASP A 40 8.44 1.68 15.17
CA ASP A 40 7.27 2.29 14.56
C ASP A 40 6.83 1.52 13.31
N SER A 41 5.55 1.66 12.97
CA SER A 41 4.96 1.06 11.78
C SER A 41 4.88 2.07 10.64
N ILE A 42 5.33 1.67 9.46
CA ILE A 42 5.17 2.43 8.21
C ILE A 42 4.55 1.51 7.17
N ALA A 43 3.45 1.92 6.56
CA ALA A 43 2.85 1.19 5.44
C ALA A 43 3.65 1.44 4.16
N THR A 44 4.00 0.37 3.47
CA THR A 44 4.65 0.40 2.15
C THR A 44 3.77 -0.35 1.17
N ASN A 45 3.20 0.35 0.18
CA ASN A 45 2.11 -0.16 -0.66
C ASN A 45 1.00 -0.83 0.17
N GLY A 46 0.63 -0.21 1.31
CA GLY A 46 -0.40 -0.71 2.21
C GLY A 46 0.01 -1.85 3.14
N VAL A 47 1.23 -2.36 3.02
CA VAL A 47 1.76 -3.40 3.91
C VAL A 47 2.40 -2.76 5.13
N CYS A 48 1.91 -3.08 6.32
CA CYS A 48 2.46 -2.61 7.60
C CYS A 48 3.84 -3.23 7.83
N LEU A 49 4.88 -2.40 7.82
CA LEU A 49 6.26 -2.80 8.09
C LEU A 49 6.76 -2.14 9.38
N THR A 50 7.52 -2.89 10.18
CA THR A 50 8.14 -2.37 11.39
C THR A 50 9.53 -1.83 11.08
N VAL A 51 9.81 -0.59 11.47
CA VAL A 51 11.12 0.04 11.30
C VAL A 51 12.14 -0.66 12.19
N VAL A 52 13.12 -1.32 11.57
CA VAL A 52 14.24 -1.98 12.28
C VAL A 52 15.53 -1.17 12.23
N ASP A 53 15.64 -0.27 11.24
CA ASP A 53 16.72 0.72 11.16
C ASP A 53 16.20 2.01 10.53
N LYS A 54 16.66 3.16 11.05
CA LYS A 54 16.25 4.51 10.60
C LYS A 54 17.42 5.16 9.86
N HIS A 55 17.12 5.69 8.69
CA HIS A 55 18.06 6.46 7.88
C HIS A 55 17.56 7.90 7.74
N ILE A 56 18.44 8.82 7.37
CA ILE A 56 18.07 10.23 7.13
C ILE A 56 17.06 10.36 5.98
N ASP A 57 17.09 9.42 5.05
CA ASP A 57 16.32 9.40 3.80
C ASP A 57 15.38 8.19 3.71
N GLY A 58 14.99 7.59 4.85
CA GLY A 58 14.08 6.45 4.84
C GLY A 58 14.30 5.47 5.98
N PHE A 59 13.96 4.19 5.74
CA PHE A 59 13.98 3.17 6.77
C PHE A 59 14.28 1.78 6.21
N SER A 60 14.65 0.86 7.09
CA SER A 60 14.76 -0.58 6.79
C SER A 60 13.73 -1.36 7.60
N ALA A 61 13.27 -2.46 7.03
CA ALA A 61 12.35 -3.40 7.66
C ALA A 61 12.68 -4.85 7.26
N ASP A 62 12.26 -5.82 8.07
CA ASP A 62 12.31 -7.24 7.75
C ASP A 62 10.90 -7.74 7.43
N LEU A 63 10.74 -8.48 6.33
CA LEU A 63 9.48 -9.07 5.89
C LEU A 63 9.49 -10.57 6.12
N SER A 64 8.48 -11.08 6.82
CA SER A 64 8.27 -12.50 6.99
C SER A 64 7.88 -13.20 5.68
N ASN A 65 8.08 -14.52 5.63
CA ASN A 65 7.63 -15.33 4.49
C ASN A 65 6.11 -15.21 4.25
N GLU A 66 5.32 -15.05 5.30
CA GLU A 66 3.87 -14.83 5.19
C GLU A 66 3.58 -13.51 4.46
N THR A 67 4.23 -12.42 4.88
CA THR A 67 4.11 -11.11 4.22
C THR A 67 4.49 -11.19 2.75
N ILE A 68 5.61 -11.87 2.43
CA ILE A 68 6.06 -12.05 1.06
C ILE A 68 5.03 -12.84 0.23
N GLY A 69 4.46 -13.90 0.82
CA GLY A 69 3.51 -14.79 0.12
C GLY A 69 2.13 -14.16 -0.13
N LEU A 70 1.68 -13.24 0.74
CA LEU A 70 0.36 -12.61 0.65
C LEU A 70 0.37 -11.26 -0.08
N THR A 71 1.55 -10.73 -0.42
CA THR A 71 1.69 -9.38 -0.97
C THR A 71 2.49 -9.36 -2.26
N GLY A 72 2.54 -8.21 -2.92
CA GLY A 72 3.35 -7.98 -4.12
C GLY A 72 4.87 -8.05 -3.91
N PHE A 73 5.35 -8.11 -2.67
CA PHE A 73 6.80 -8.07 -2.37
C PHE A 73 7.59 -9.23 -2.98
N ALA A 74 6.95 -10.38 -3.28
CA ALA A 74 7.59 -11.48 -4.01
C ALA A 74 8.07 -11.07 -5.43
N HIS A 75 7.46 -10.04 -6.00
CA HIS A 75 7.68 -9.59 -7.37
C HIS A 75 8.33 -8.21 -7.46
N TYR A 76 8.56 -7.55 -6.34
CA TYR A 76 9.14 -6.21 -6.33
C TYR A 76 10.63 -6.25 -6.68
N ALA A 77 11.11 -5.18 -7.29
CA ALA A 77 12.48 -5.03 -7.75
C ALA A 77 13.15 -3.79 -7.16
N LEU A 78 14.49 -3.78 -7.17
CA LEU A 78 15.26 -2.60 -6.81
C LEU A 78 14.90 -1.41 -7.71
N GLY A 79 14.75 -0.24 -7.10
CA GLY A 79 14.37 1.00 -7.77
C GLY A 79 12.86 1.15 -8.03
N GLN A 80 12.05 0.13 -7.73
CA GLN A 80 10.59 0.23 -7.84
C GLN A 80 10.05 1.28 -6.88
N THR A 81 9.14 2.11 -7.39
CA THR A 81 8.42 3.11 -6.58
C THR A 81 7.34 2.43 -5.75
N VAL A 82 7.18 2.88 -4.52
CA VAL A 82 6.19 2.41 -3.56
C VAL A 82 5.53 3.59 -2.84
N ASN A 83 4.27 3.43 -2.49
CA ASN A 83 3.52 4.37 -1.66
C ASN A 83 3.87 4.19 -0.19
N ILE A 84 3.96 5.28 0.56
CA ILE A 84 4.38 5.28 1.96
C ILE A 84 3.39 6.10 2.79
N GLU A 85 3.02 5.54 3.94
CA GLU A 85 2.22 6.23 4.95
C GLU A 85 2.74 5.82 6.34
N LYS A 86 3.03 6.78 7.22
CA LYS A 86 3.35 6.52 8.62
C LYS A 86 2.09 6.11 9.40
N ALA A 87 2.26 5.32 10.45
CA ALA A 87 1.15 4.99 11.34
C ALA A 87 0.51 6.25 11.91
N MET A 88 -0.84 6.29 11.88
CA MET A 88 -1.61 7.43 12.37
C MET A 88 -1.38 7.66 13.86
N GLN A 89 -1.35 8.92 14.25
CA GLN A 89 -1.33 9.38 15.65
C GLN A 89 -2.77 9.71 16.11
N PRO A 90 -3.04 9.81 17.42
CA PRO A 90 -4.37 10.16 17.94
C PRO A 90 -4.91 11.51 17.44
N VAL A 91 -4.02 12.41 17.00
CA VAL A 91 -4.36 13.75 16.48
C VAL A 91 -4.45 13.79 14.95
N SER A 92 -4.13 12.70 14.26
CA SER A 92 -4.19 12.61 12.79
C SER A 92 -5.63 12.70 12.29
N ARG A 93 -5.81 13.30 11.13
CA ARG A 93 -7.11 13.27 10.44
C ARG A 93 -7.31 11.89 9.80
N LEU A 94 -8.51 11.34 9.91
CA LEU A 94 -8.92 10.15 9.18
C LEU A 94 -9.50 10.57 7.82
N GLY A 95 -8.62 10.85 6.86
CA GLY A 95 -9.00 11.31 5.51
C GLY A 95 -9.53 10.21 4.59
N GLY A 96 -9.14 8.96 4.84
CA GLY A 96 -9.59 7.76 4.12
C GLY A 96 -10.51 6.89 4.98
N HIS A 97 -10.06 5.68 5.33
CA HIS A 97 -10.74 4.78 6.24
C HIS A 97 -9.72 4.10 7.19
N LEU A 98 -10.18 3.33 8.15
CA LEU A 98 -9.27 2.59 9.04
C LEU A 98 -8.61 1.43 8.27
N VAL A 99 -7.32 1.57 8.02
CA VAL A 99 -6.51 0.58 7.30
C VAL A 99 -5.58 -0.09 8.31
N SER A 100 -5.62 -1.42 8.39
CA SER A 100 -4.77 -2.19 9.31
C SER A 100 -3.32 -2.26 8.83
N GLY A 101 -3.13 -2.31 7.51
CA GLY A 101 -1.86 -2.63 6.86
C GLY A 101 -1.60 -4.14 6.78
N HIS A 102 -2.58 -4.97 7.16
CA HIS A 102 -2.53 -6.42 7.01
C HIS A 102 -3.26 -6.78 5.71
N VAL A 103 -2.48 -7.08 4.68
CA VAL A 103 -2.99 -7.30 3.32
C VAL A 103 -3.72 -8.64 3.25
N ASP A 104 -4.93 -8.64 2.72
CA ASP A 104 -5.79 -9.82 2.61
C ASP A 104 -5.52 -10.62 1.32
N GLY A 105 -4.92 -10.01 0.31
CA GLY A 105 -4.62 -10.67 -0.96
C GLY A 105 -4.22 -9.71 -2.07
N ILE A 106 -4.13 -10.24 -3.28
CA ILE A 106 -3.69 -9.53 -4.48
C ILE A 106 -4.86 -9.36 -5.44
N ALA A 107 -4.96 -8.19 -6.06
CA ALA A 107 -5.85 -7.95 -7.18
C ALA A 107 -5.05 -7.67 -8.46
N THR A 108 -5.59 -8.11 -9.60
CA THR A 108 -4.98 -7.88 -10.91
C THR A 108 -5.82 -6.89 -11.71
N ILE A 109 -5.19 -5.87 -12.28
CA ILE A 109 -5.85 -4.92 -13.18
C ILE A 109 -6.18 -5.63 -14.49
N THR A 110 -7.47 -5.65 -14.85
CA THR A 110 -7.97 -6.29 -16.07
C THR A 110 -8.30 -5.30 -17.17
N SER A 111 -8.63 -4.06 -16.84
CA SER A 111 -8.77 -2.98 -17.81
C SER A 111 -8.52 -1.62 -17.19
N ILE A 112 -8.06 -0.69 -18.02
CA ILE A 112 -7.84 0.72 -17.69
C ILE A 112 -8.54 1.53 -18.78
N THR A 113 -9.42 2.46 -18.39
CA THR A 113 -10.19 3.28 -19.33
C THR A 113 -10.21 4.73 -18.86
N ALA A 114 -9.88 5.65 -19.75
CA ALA A 114 -10.02 7.08 -19.46
C ALA A 114 -11.51 7.47 -19.43
N ASN A 115 -11.90 8.23 -18.40
CA ASN A 115 -13.24 8.78 -18.24
C ASN A 115 -13.14 10.26 -17.84
N ALA A 116 -13.25 11.14 -18.81
CA ALA A 116 -12.99 12.56 -18.67
C ALA A 116 -11.60 12.83 -18.06
N ARG A 117 -11.55 13.42 -16.85
CA ARG A 117 -10.29 13.69 -16.14
C ARG A 117 -9.85 12.54 -15.22
N ALA A 118 -10.71 11.55 -15.01
CA ALA A 118 -10.42 10.39 -14.16
C ALA A 118 -10.04 9.19 -15.02
N THR A 119 -9.46 8.18 -14.37
CA THR A 119 -9.16 6.88 -14.96
C THR A 119 -9.91 5.80 -14.21
N GLU A 120 -10.65 4.97 -14.93
CA GLU A 120 -11.34 3.81 -14.38
C GLU A 120 -10.47 2.57 -14.48
N TYR A 121 -10.37 1.84 -13.39
CA TYR A 121 -9.66 0.58 -13.29
C TYR A 121 -10.64 -0.53 -12.93
N TRP A 122 -10.70 -1.59 -13.73
CA TRP A 122 -11.32 -2.84 -13.33
C TRP A 122 -10.23 -3.77 -12.79
N LEU A 123 -10.49 -4.32 -11.62
CA LEU A 123 -9.60 -5.27 -10.97
C LEU A 123 -10.35 -6.58 -10.73
N THR A 124 -9.62 -7.69 -10.77
CA THR A 124 -10.11 -9.01 -10.35
C THR A 124 -9.32 -9.49 -9.15
N THR A 125 -9.97 -10.19 -8.24
CA THR A 125 -9.34 -10.83 -7.08
C THR A 125 -10.00 -12.18 -6.81
N GLU A 126 -9.55 -12.89 -5.79
CA GLU A 126 -10.16 -14.14 -5.36
C GLU A 126 -11.62 -13.93 -4.94
N GLU A 127 -12.49 -14.88 -5.30
CA GLU A 127 -13.93 -14.82 -4.98
C GLU A 127 -14.17 -14.71 -3.46
N SER A 128 -13.32 -15.34 -2.66
CA SER A 128 -13.38 -15.31 -1.20
C SER A 128 -13.29 -13.89 -0.61
N LEU A 129 -12.60 -12.96 -1.29
CA LEU A 129 -12.45 -11.57 -0.88
C LEU A 129 -13.62 -10.68 -1.29
N MET A 130 -14.38 -11.05 -2.33
CA MET A 130 -15.43 -10.20 -2.88
C MET A 130 -16.55 -9.85 -1.89
N LYS A 131 -16.82 -10.71 -0.91
CA LYS A 131 -17.80 -10.43 0.16
C LYS A 131 -17.42 -9.23 1.06
N TYR A 132 -16.16 -8.82 1.03
CA TYR A 132 -15.65 -7.66 1.78
C TYR A 132 -15.49 -6.40 0.90
N ILE A 133 -15.79 -6.49 -0.40
CA ILE A 133 -15.64 -5.40 -1.37
C ILE A 133 -17.02 -4.96 -1.91
N PRO A 134 -17.89 -4.36 -1.06
CA PRO A 134 -19.21 -3.97 -1.47
C PRO A 134 -19.21 -2.69 -2.31
N TYR A 135 -20.21 -2.57 -3.21
CA TYR A 135 -20.45 -1.30 -3.92
C TYR A 135 -20.56 -0.13 -2.96
N LYS A 136 -19.87 0.98 -3.26
CA LYS A 136 -19.73 2.18 -2.41
C LYS A 136 -19.00 1.96 -1.08
N GLY A 137 -18.46 0.77 -0.83
CA GLY A 137 -17.54 0.54 0.27
C GLY A 137 -16.16 1.13 -0.01
N SER A 138 -15.32 1.12 1.01
CA SER A 138 -13.90 1.48 0.90
C SER A 138 -13.05 0.22 0.73
N VAL A 139 -12.03 0.32 -0.12
CA VAL A 139 -10.98 -0.69 -0.28
C VAL A 139 -9.62 0.00 -0.28
N CYS A 140 -8.62 -0.65 0.28
CA CYS A 140 -7.25 -0.17 0.26
C CYS A 140 -6.46 -0.93 -0.82
N ILE A 141 -5.99 -0.24 -1.86
CA ILE A 141 -5.16 -0.80 -2.92
C ILE A 141 -3.81 -0.09 -2.94
N ASP A 142 -2.73 -0.84 -2.80
CA ASP A 142 -1.37 -0.33 -2.69
C ASP A 142 -1.23 0.83 -1.68
N GLY A 143 -1.96 0.72 -0.56
CA GLY A 143 -1.99 1.71 0.50
C GLY A 143 -2.99 2.84 0.30
N ILE A 144 -3.66 2.94 -0.85
CA ILE A 144 -4.57 4.04 -1.17
C ILE A 144 -6.00 3.67 -0.81
N SER A 145 -6.66 4.50 0.00
CA SER A 145 -8.09 4.39 0.31
C SER A 145 -8.93 4.80 -0.89
N LEU A 146 -9.68 3.86 -1.44
CA LEU A 146 -10.46 4.06 -2.66
C LEU A 146 -11.91 3.61 -2.46
N THR A 147 -12.82 4.26 -3.19
CA THR A 147 -14.24 3.89 -3.20
C THR A 147 -14.53 2.88 -4.31
N VAL A 148 -15.24 1.82 -3.99
CA VAL A 148 -15.71 0.81 -4.96
C VAL A 148 -16.86 1.39 -5.79
N ASN A 149 -16.68 1.56 -7.09
CA ASN A 149 -17.64 2.19 -8.00
C ASN A 149 -18.57 1.19 -8.73
N ALA A 150 -18.17 -0.08 -8.84
CA ALA A 150 -18.99 -1.17 -9.36
C ALA A 150 -18.45 -2.51 -8.87
N VAL A 151 -19.31 -3.54 -8.88
CA VAL A 151 -18.93 -4.93 -8.56
C VAL A 151 -19.64 -5.85 -9.55
N GLU A 152 -18.89 -6.76 -10.19
CA GLU A 152 -19.38 -7.73 -11.17
C GLU A 152 -18.66 -9.08 -10.98
N GLY A 153 -19.34 -10.07 -10.38
CA GLY A 153 -18.72 -11.36 -10.09
C GLY A 153 -17.49 -11.20 -9.19
N ASN A 154 -16.34 -11.63 -9.65
CA ASN A 154 -15.05 -11.49 -8.96
C ASN A 154 -14.27 -10.23 -9.37
N LYS A 155 -14.95 -9.23 -9.95
CA LYS A 155 -14.36 -7.96 -10.38
C LYS A 155 -14.99 -6.80 -9.65
N PHE A 156 -14.17 -5.76 -9.43
CA PHE A 156 -14.63 -4.48 -8.90
C PHE A 156 -13.97 -3.33 -9.65
N LYS A 157 -14.65 -2.20 -9.68
CA LYS A 157 -14.19 -1.00 -10.38
C LYS A 157 -13.83 0.10 -9.40
N LEU A 158 -12.72 0.77 -9.68
CA LEU A 158 -12.25 1.97 -8.99
C LEU A 158 -12.15 3.11 -9.99
N THR A 159 -12.37 4.33 -9.53
CA THR A 159 -12.17 5.54 -10.33
C THR A 159 -11.14 6.43 -9.65
N ILE A 160 -10.02 6.63 -10.32
CA ILE A 160 -8.89 7.40 -9.80
C ILE A 160 -8.96 8.81 -10.40
N VAL A 161 -9.05 9.81 -9.52
CA VAL A 161 -9.01 11.23 -9.91
C VAL A 161 -7.57 11.71 -10.11
N PRO A 162 -7.31 12.80 -10.87
CA PRO A 162 -5.95 13.24 -11.20
C PRO A 162 -5.02 13.35 -9.99
N HIS A 163 -5.46 13.98 -8.92
CA HIS A 163 -4.67 14.15 -7.69
C HIS A 163 -4.18 12.82 -7.07
N THR A 164 -4.93 11.73 -7.25
CA THR A 164 -4.55 10.41 -6.72
C THR A 164 -3.59 9.66 -7.65
N SER A 165 -3.52 10.06 -8.93
CA SER A 165 -2.65 9.44 -9.94
C SER A 165 -1.30 10.13 -10.09
N GLU A 166 -1.09 11.29 -9.49
CA GLU A 166 0.17 12.04 -9.42
C GLU A 166 1.07 11.53 -8.30
#